data_9f8f7c226444616fcb021a68e80ac4ec
#
_entry.id   9f8f7c226444616fcb021a68e80ac4ec
#
_cell.length_a   1.000
_cell.length_b   1.000
_cell.length_c   1.000
_cell.angle_alpha   90.00
_cell.angle_beta   90.00
_cell.angle_gamma   90.00
#
_symmetry.space_group_name_H-M   'P 1'
#
loop_
_entity.id
_entity.type
_entity.pdbx_description
1 polymer ?
#
loop_
_entity_poly.entity_id
_entity_poly.type
_entity_poly.pdbx_seq_one_letter_code
_entity_poly.pdbx_strand_id
1 'polypeptide(L)'
;MSTTMPGSAPRGLRPELPPRPALDTGALERIRQEQEKAADREFVRFAFYKVRPEWYNRDEATRAEDKAEFVSLVKEWGRKYMIYSYSLVGTRGDCDFLLWQATRDFDHLHAFGAAVRKSRLGAFLTQPYSYFAMTRRSIYINKYEREYLEKYGGDENLDQARIAINPQGSKYLFVYPFVKTRDWYMLSQEERQRLMDEHIRVGHEWPDVKLNTTYSYGLDDQEFVVAFETDHVGRFLDLLMALRITEASKYTLRDTPSFTCVAGSIGDCLDVLG
;
A
#
# COMPACT_ATOMS: atom_id res chain seq x y z
N MET A 1 -52.54 4.30 54.07
CA MET A 1 -51.60 5.06 53.29
C MET A 1 -51.29 4.24 52.04
N SER A 2 -51.86 4.63 50.91
CA SER A 2 -51.76 3.91 49.64
C SER A 2 -50.60 4.50 48.80
N THR A 3 -49.59 3.73 48.56
CA THR A 3 -48.42 4.10 47.73
C THR A 3 -48.69 3.74 46.27
N THR A 4 -48.99 4.75 45.48
CA THR A 4 -49.10 4.64 44.00
C THR A 4 -47.72 4.58 43.38
N MET A 5 -47.45 3.48 42.61
CA MET A 5 -46.28 3.32 41.78
C MET A 5 -46.33 4.27 40.59
N PRO A 6 -45.20 4.91 40.17
CA PRO A 6 -45.18 5.77 38.98
C PRO A 6 -45.25 4.93 37.72
N GLY A 7 -46.11 5.34 36.77
CA GLY A 7 -46.37 4.69 35.51
C GLY A 7 -45.13 4.65 34.61
N SER A 8 -44.98 3.53 33.88
CA SER A 8 -43.96 3.32 32.86
C SER A 8 -44.08 4.33 31.72
N ALA A 9 -43.00 5.02 31.42
CA ALA A 9 -42.92 5.91 30.29
C ALA A 9 -43.16 5.16 28.95
N PRO A 10 -43.83 5.76 27.97
CA PRO A 10 -44.09 5.14 26.68
C PRO A 10 -42.76 4.80 25.99
N ARG A 11 -42.63 3.56 25.52
CA ARG A 11 -41.49 3.14 24.66
C ARG A 11 -41.49 3.98 23.43
N GLY A 12 -40.54 4.92 23.34
CA GLY A 12 -40.28 5.70 22.14
C GLY A 12 -40.11 4.76 20.92
N LEU A 13 -40.84 5.09 19.86
CA LEU A 13 -40.68 4.43 18.55
C LEU A 13 -39.20 4.49 18.18
N ARG A 14 -38.59 3.33 17.99
CA ARG A 14 -37.25 3.25 17.40
C ARG A 14 -37.37 3.87 16.00
N PRO A 15 -36.47 4.82 15.62
CA PRO A 15 -36.48 5.33 14.26
C PRO A 15 -36.37 4.13 13.30
N GLU A 16 -37.26 4.10 12.32
CA GLU A 16 -37.17 3.10 11.25
C GLU A 16 -35.81 3.25 10.56
N LEU A 17 -35.03 2.19 10.61
CA LEU A 17 -33.78 2.14 9.88
C LEU A 17 -34.11 2.23 8.38
N PRO A 18 -33.36 3.03 7.61
CA PRO A 18 -33.56 3.10 6.17
C PRO A 18 -33.48 1.69 5.57
N PRO A 19 -34.23 1.40 4.51
CA PRO A 19 -34.19 0.09 3.85
C PRO A 19 -32.75 -0.26 3.49
N ARG A 20 -32.33 -1.48 3.81
CA ARG A 20 -31.01 -1.96 3.44
C ARG A 20 -30.86 -1.86 1.92
N PRO A 21 -29.79 -1.24 1.40
CA PRO A 21 -29.54 -1.27 -0.03
C PRO A 21 -29.47 -2.72 -0.51
N ALA A 22 -29.99 -2.99 -1.70
CA ALA A 22 -29.90 -4.31 -2.29
C ALA A 22 -28.43 -4.73 -2.43
N LEU A 23 -28.11 -6.00 -2.16
CA LEU A 23 -26.77 -6.54 -2.30
C LEU A 23 -26.29 -6.32 -3.75
N ASP A 24 -25.13 -5.69 -3.92
CA ASP A 24 -24.49 -5.52 -5.22
C ASP A 24 -23.97 -6.87 -5.76
N THR A 25 -24.89 -7.61 -6.40
CA THR A 25 -24.58 -8.93 -6.98
C THR A 25 -23.58 -8.82 -8.12
N GLY A 26 -23.55 -7.69 -8.86
CA GLY A 26 -22.59 -7.45 -9.92
C GLY A 26 -21.16 -7.26 -9.39
N ALA A 27 -20.98 -6.63 -8.22
CA ALA A 27 -19.68 -6.56 -7.57
C ALA A 27 -19.19 -7.95 -7.12
N LEU A 28 -20.08 -8.79 -6.58
CA LEU A 28 -19.74 -10.17 -6.21
C LEU A 28 -19.33 -11.00 -7.42
N GLU A 29 -20.02 -10.83 -8.55
CA GLU A 29 -19.72 -11.57 -9.78
C GLU A 29 -18.34 -11.20 -10.34
N ARG A 30 -18.00 -9.91 -10.37
CA ARG A 30 -16.65 -9.46 -10.74
C ARG A 30 -15.57 -9.98 -9.81
N ILE A 31 -15.82 -10.01 -8.51
CA ILE A 31 -14.89 -10.62 -7.56
C ILE A 31 -14.62 -12.09 -7.89
N ARG A 32 -15.66 -12.84 -8.29
CA ARG A 32 -15.53 -14.24 -8.69
C ARG A 32 -14.78 -14.41 -10.01
N GLN A 33 -15.08 -13.62 -11.04
CA GLN A 33 -14.40 -13.66 -12.34
C GLN A 33 -12.90 -13.37 -12.21
N GLU A 34 -12.51 -12.48 -11.30
CA GLU A 34 -11.10 -12.20 -11.00
C GLU A 34 -10.42 -13.35 -10.23
N GLN A 35 -11.15 -14.24 -9.55
CA GLN A 35 -10.57 -15.43 -8.92
C GLN A 35 -10.00 -16.42 -9.93
N GLU A 36 -10.60 -16.54 -11.10
CA GLU A 36 -10.12 -17.44 -12.16
C GLU A 36 -8.74 -17.03 -12.71
N LYS A 37 -8.36 -15.76 -12.54
CA LYS A 37 -7.06 -15.20 -12.94
C LYS A 37 -6.07 -15.05 -11.76
N ALA A 38 -6.36 -15.69 -10.62
CA ALA A 38 -5.60 -15.50 -9.37
C ALA A 38 -4.16 -16.03 -9.43
N ALA A 39 -3.85 -16.96 -10.34
CA ALA A 39 -2.53 -17.59 -10.44
C ALA A 39 -1.39 -16.60 -10.79
N ASP A 40 -1.72 -15.44 -11.37
CA ASP A 40 -0.72 -14.45 -11.80
C ASP A 40 -0.48 -13.32 -10.78
N ARG A 41 -1.19 -13.34 -9.64
CA ARG A 41 -1.05 -12.29 -8.62
C ARG A 41 0.27 -12.40 -7.88
N GLU A 42 0.81 -11.25 -7.51
CA GLU A 42 1.99 -11.16 -6.66
C GLU A 42 1.60 -10.84 -5.22
N PHE A 43 2.29 -11.48 -4.29
CA PHE A 43 2.36 -11.07 -2.89
C PHE A 43 3.31 -9.90 -2.78
N VAL A 44 2.87 -8.83 -2.14
CA VAL A 44 3.62 -7.59 -2.01
C VAL A 44 3.81 -7.27 -0.53
N ARG A 45 5.04 -6.94 -0.15
CA ARG A 45 5.37 -6.56 1.21
C ARG A 45 6.18 -5.27 1.23
N PHE A 46 5.79 -4.36 2.10
CA PHE A 46 6.53 -3.16 2.46
C PHE A 46 7.04 -3.34 3.90
N ALA A 47 8.32 -3.63 4.06
CA ALA A 47 8.92 -3.90 5.37
C ALA A 47 9.83 -2.74 5.77
N PHE A 48 9.45 -2.00 6.81
CA PHE A 48 10.17 -0.84 7.34
C PHE A 48 11.00 -1.26 8.53
N TYR A 49 12.28 -0.89 8.52
CA TYR A 49 13.24 -1.30 9.53
C TYR A 49 13.83 -0.10 10.25
N LYS A 50 14.13 -0.29 11.53
CA LYS A 50 14.87 0.62 12.39
C LYS A 50 16.03 -0.12 13.03
N VAL A 51 17.24 0.42 12.92
CA VAL A 51 18.41 -0.09 13.62
C VAL A 51 18.35 0.34 15.08
N ARG A 52 18.52 -0.61 16.00
CA ARG A 52 18.53 -0.34 17.42
C ARG A 52 19.80 0.38 17.86
N PRO A 53 19.75 1.27 18.87
CA PRO A 53 20.91 2.03 19.37
C PRO A 53 22.09 1.15 19.77
N GLU A 54 21.85 -0.07 20.24
CA GLU A 54 22.89 -1.00 20.69
C GLU A 54 23.85 -1.39 19.57
N TRP A 55 23.42 -1.35 18.29
CA TRP A 55 24.29 -1.62 17.16
C TRP A 55 25.40 -0.58 17.00
N TYR A 56 25.12 0.67 17.30
CA TYR A 56 26.08 1.77 17.22
C TYR A 56 27.20 1.67 18.29
N ASN A 57 27.01 0.85 19.35
CA ASN A 57 28.05 0.58 20.36
C ASN A 57 29.09 -0.44 19.88
N ARG A 58 28.88 -1.07 18.71
CA ARG A 58 29.86 -1.99 18.13
C ARG A 58 31.01 -1.19 17.49
N ASP A 59 32.18 -1.77 17.42
CA ASP A 59 33.30 -1.16 16.70
C ASP A 59 33.00 -1.04 15.20
N GLU A 60 33.67 -0.14 14.51
CA GLU A 60 33.46 0.18 13.13
C GLU A 60 33.65 -1.02 12.18
N ALA A 61 34.70 -1.84 12.44
CA ALA A 61 34.99 -3.02 11.62
C ALA A 61 33.86 -4.05 11.72
N THR A 62 33.35 -4.29 12.91
CA THR A 62 32.20 -5.18 13.13
C THR A 62 30.93 -4.66 12.46
N ARG A 63 30.66 -3.35 12.54
CA ARG A 63 29.51 -2.75 11.85
C ARG A 63 29.63 -2.89 10.32
N ALA A 64 30.84 -2.69 9.78
CA ALA A 64 31.10 -2.88 8.36
C ALA A 64 30.83 -4.32 7.90
N GLU A 65 31.26 -5.32 8.70
CA GLU A 65 30.96 -6.73 8.41
C GLU A 65 29.46 -7.06 8.49
N ASP A 66 28.75 -6.51 9.49
CA ASP A 66 27.30 -6.68 9.63
C ASP A 66 26.55 -6.13 8.42
N LYS A 67 26.94 -4.93 7.95
CA LYS A 67 26.40 -4.32 6.73
C LYS A 67 26.69 -5.15 5.49
N ALA A 68 27.94 -5.59 5.31
CA ALA A 68 28.36 -6.38 4.16
C ALA A 68 27.61 -7.71 4.05
N GLU A 69 27.41 -8.42 5.17
CA GLU A 69 26.61 -9.64 5.24
C GLU A 69 25.15 -9.36 4.82
N PHE A 70 24.53 -8.32 5.38
CA PHE A 70 23.16 -7.97 5.11
C PHE A 70 22.95 -7.55 3.64
N VAL A 71 23.89 -6.77 3.08
CA VAL A 71 23.90 -6.40 1.65
C VAL A 71 23.96 -7.66 0.78
N SER A 72 24.84 -8.60 1.12
CA SER A 72 24.97 -9.86 0.40
C SER A 72 23.70 -10.69 0.46
N LEU A 73 23.07 -10.77 1.63
CA LEU A 73 21.79 -11.44 1.84
C LEU A 73 20.68 -10.84 0.94
N VAL A 74 20.49 -9.51 0.97
CA VAL A 74 19.45 -8.85 0.17
C VAL A 74 19.71 -9.02 -1.31
N LYS A 75 20.97 -8.92 -1.76
CA LYS A 75 21.34 -9.14 -3.17
C LYS A 75 21.10 -10.58 -3.61
N GLU A 76 21.40 -11.58 -2.78
CA GLU A 76 21.14 -13.00 -3.09
C GLU A 76 19.63 -13.24 -3.30
N TRP A 77 18.79 -12.74 -2.38
CA TRP A 77 17.36 -12.89 -2.51
C TRP A 77 16.77 -12.05 -3.63
N GLY A 78 17.33 -10.87 -3.92
CA GLY A 78 16.93 -10.02 -5.05
C GLY A 78 17.15 -10.67 -6.44
N ARG A 79 17.93 -11.76 -6.53
CA ARG A 79 18.04 -12.57 -7.75
C ARG A 79 16.88 -13.58 -7.93
N LYS A 80 16.12 -13.84 -6.86
CA LYS A 80 15.01 -14.79 -6.85
C LYS A 80 13.67 -14.10 -7.10
N TYR A 81 13.50 -12.88 -6.58
CA TYR A 81 12.30 -12.09 -6.74
C TYR A 81 12.59 -10.60 -6.51
N MET A 82 11.62 -9.73 -6.77
CA MET A 82 11.77 -8.28 -6.65
C MET A 82 12.00 -7.85 -5.20
N ILE A 83 13.14 -7.22 -4.94
CA ILE A 83 13.44 -6.51 -3.68
C ILE A 83 14.06 -5.16 -4.04
N TYR A 84 13.36 -4.07 -3.76
CA TYR A 84 13.86 -2.70 -3.86
C TYR A 84 14.09 -2.13 -2.48
N SER A 85 15.12 -1.30 -2.34
CA SER A 85 15.51 -0.66 -1.08
C SER A 85 15.42 0.86 -1.17
N TYR A 86 15.02 1.47 -0.06
CA TYR A 86 14.85 2.91 0.06
C TYR A 86 15.31 3.36 1.44
N SER A 87 15.99 4.51 1.51
CA SER A 87 16.34 5.18 2.76
C SER A 87 15.17 6.05 3.25
N LEU A 88 14.96 6.06 4.58
CA LEU A 88 14.05 7.00 5.26
C LEU A 88 14.80 7.97 6.18
N VAL A 89 16.13 7.94 6.16
CA VAL A 89 16.95 8.87 6.93
C VAL A 89 16.67 10.30 6.48
N GLY A 90 16.38 11.18 7.44
CA GLY A 90 16.02 12.57 7.19
C GLY A 90 14.53 12.82 6.90
N THR A 91 13.73 11.76 6.65
CA THR A 91 12.28 11.87 6.40
C THR A 91 11.42 11.27 7.51
N ARG A 92 11.94 10.25 8.23
CA ARG A 92 11.26 9.59 9.35
C ARG A 92 12.20 9.38 10.53
N GLY A 93 11.69 9.56 11.76
CA GLY A 93 12.45 9.28 12.98
C GLY A 93 12.33 7.84 13.49
N ASP A 94 11.26 7.16 13.09
CA ASP A 94 10.87 5.84 13.56
C ASP A 94 11.29 4.68 12.62
N CYS A 95 11.80 4.99 11.42
CA CYS A 95 12.32 4.03 10.45
C CYS A 95 13.60 4.56 9.80
N ASP A 96 14.52 3.66 9.42
CA ASP A 96 15.76 3.98 8.74
C ASP A 96 15.73 3.58 7.26
N PHE A 97 15.16 2.42 6.96
CA PHE A 97 15.05 1.96 5.58
C PHE A 97 13.81 1.08 5.35
N LEU A 98 13.40 0.98 4.09
CA LEU A 98 12.32 0.16 3.59
C LEU A 98 12.87 -0.89 2.62
N LEU A 99 12.38 -2.12 2.70
CA LEU A 99 12.47 -3.12 1.65
C LEU A 99 11.08 -3.34 1.04
N TRP A 100 10.92 -2.95 -0.24
CA TRP A 100 9.73 -3.22 -1.02
C TRP A 100 9.92 -4.52 -1.80
N GLN A 101 9.04 -5.49 -1.59
CA GLN A 101 9.16 -6.85 -2.07
C GLN A 101 7.92 -7.23 -2.89
N ALA A 102 8.10 -7.94 -4.01
CA ALA A 102 7.00 -8.53 -4.76
C ALA A 102 7.42 -9.91 -5.32
N THR A 103 6.58 -10.91 -5.11
CA THR A 103 6.83 -12.29 -5.53
C THR A 103 5.51 -13.03 -5.79
N ARG A 104 5.54 -14.03 -6.67
CA ARG A 104 4.41 -14.98 -6.85
C ARG A 104 4.44 -16.14 -5.86
N ASP A 105 5.53 -16.32 -5.14
CA ASP A 105 5.71 -17.37 -4.15
C ASP A 105 5.75 -16.79 -2.74
N PHE A 106 4.72 -17.09 -1.95
CA PHE A 106 4.62 -16.63 -0.56
C PHE A 106 5.77 -17.13 0.32
N ASP A 107 6.26 -18.34 0.06
CA ASP A 107 7.34 -18.93 0.85
C ASP A 107 8.64 -18.13 0.72
N HIS A 108 8.84 -17.42 -0.38
CA HIS A 108 9.97 -16.48 -0.52
C HIS A 108 9.94 -15.38 0.56
N LEU A 109 8.77 -14.77 0.82
CA LEU A 109 8.64 -13.72 1.84
C LEU A 109 8.93 -14.26 3.24
N HIS A 110 8.43 -15.46 3.55
CA HIS A 110 8.65 -16.11 4.83
C HIS A 110 10.12 -16.47 5.02
N ALA A 111 10.72 -17.15 4.04
CA ALA A 111 12.10 -17.59 4.11
C ALA A 111 13.10 -16.41 4.16
N PHE A 112 12.86 -15.35 3.37
CA PHE A 112 13.65 -14.13 3.45
C PHE A 112 13.52 -13.44 4.82
N GLY A 113 12.31 -13.32 5.34
CA GLY A 113 12.09 -12.76 6.67
C GLY A 113 12.83 -13.53 7.77
N ALA A 114 12.86 -14.86 7.66
CA ALA A 114 13.63 -15.71 8.56
C ALA A 114 15.15 -15.50 8.40
N ALA A 115 15.63 -15.36 7.15
CA ALA A 115 17.03 -15.09 6.86
C ALA A 115 17.48 -13.73 7.41
N VAL A 116 16.67 -12.67 7.23
CA VAL A 116 16.91 -11.35 7.82
C VAL A 116 17.06 -11.44 9.35
N ARG A 117 16.16 -12.14 10.04
CA ARG A 117 16.23 -12.29 11.52
C ARG A 117 17.46 -13.06 12.00
N LYS A 118 18.01 -13.95 11.17
CA LYS A 118 19.21 -14.74 11.49
C LYS A 118 20.51 -14.02 11.13
N SER A 119 20.47 -12.94 10.35
CA SER A 119 21.64 -12.17 9.97
C SER A 119 22.20 -11.38 11.16
N ARG A 120 23.47 -11.02 11.10
CA ARG A 120 24.16 -10.28 12.16
C ARG A 120 23.52 -8.93 12.42
N LEU A 121 23.26 -8.13 11.35
CA LEU A 121 22.54 -6.87 11.47
C LEU A 121 21.08 -7.11 11.90
N GLY A 122 20.44 -8.17 11.41
CA GLY A 122 19.05 -8.52 11.73
C GLY A 122 18.78 -8.68 13.23
N ALA A 123 19.79 -9.10 14.02
CA ALA A 123 19.70 -9.16 15.49
C ALA A 123 19.47 -7.77 16.12
N PHE A 124 19.81 -6.70 15.42
CA PHE A 124 19.66 -5.31 15.85
C PHE A 124 18.54 -4.56 15.13
N LEU A 125 17.76 -5.23 14.28
CA LEU A 125 16.65 -4.60 13.59
C LEU A 125 15.34 -4.74 14.37
N THR A 126 14.61 -3.64 14.48
CA THR A 126 13.18 -3.65 14.75
C THR A 126 12.43 -3.40 13.44
N GLN A 127 11.17 -3.80 13.39
CA GLN A 127 10.30 -3.60 12.25
C GLN A 127 9.05 -2.83 12.70
N PRO A 128 9.13 -1.48 12.82
CA PRO A 128 8.04 -0.67 13.35
C PRO A 128 6.77 -0.75 12.50
N TYR A 129 6.93 -0.92 11.19
CA TYR A 129 5.81 -1.06 10.26
C TYR A 129 6.08 -2.18 9.25
N SER A 130 5.02 -2.86 8.87
CA SER A 130 5.00 -3.85 7.80
C SER A 130 3.63 -3.84 7.18
N TYR A 131 3.56 -3.73 5.84
CA TYR A 131 2.30 -3.86 5.11
C TYR A 131 2.38 -5.05 4.18
N PHE A 132 1.37 -5.90 4.27
CA PHE A 132 1.23 -7.07 3.41
C PHE A 132 0.00 -6.92 2.52
N ALA A 133 0.17 -7.16 1.23
CA ALA A 133 -0.85 -6.98 0.22
C ALA A 133 -0.66 -7.96 -0.95
N MET A 134 -1.59 -7.93 -1.89
CA MET A 134 -1.48 -8.63 -3.17
C MET A 134 -1.83 -7.69 -4.32
N THR A 135 -1.27 -7.97 -5.49
CA THR A 135 -1.72 -7.31 -6.72
C THR A 135 -3.09 -7.83 -7.12
N ARG A 136 -3.88 -6.96 -7.74
CA ARG A 136 -5.19 -7.28 -8.29
C ARG A 136 -5.58 -6.23 -9.32
N ARG A 137 -6.31 -6.63 -10.36
CA ARG A 137 -6.92 -5.67 -11.29
C ARG A 137 -7.93 -4.78 -10.57
N SER A 138 -7.92 -3.50 -10.91
CA SER A 138 -8.92 -2.58 -10.42
C SER A 138 -10.26 -2.84 -11.12
N ILE A 139 -11.36 -2.75 -10.36
CA ILE A 139 -12.72 -2.88 -10.90
C ILE A 139 -13.22 -1.58 -11.56
N TYR A 140 -12.47 -0.47 -11.44
CA TYR A 140 -12.88 0.88 -11.85
C TYR A 140 -12.21 1.39 -13.14
N ILE A 141 -11.50 0.57 -13.90
CA ILE A 141 -10.59 1.05 -14.95
C ILE A 141 -11.22 1.08 -16.36
N ASN A 142 -12.26 0.32 -16.61
CA ASN A 142 -12.68 -0.05 -17.98
C ASN A 142 -13.03 1.12 -18.93
N LYS A 143 -13.35 2.32 -18.44
CA LYS A 143 -13.77 3.45 -19.27
C LYS A 143 -12.61 4.37 -19.68
N TYR A 144 -11.77 4.78 -18.73
CA TYR A 144 -10.68 5.73 -18.97
C TYR A 144 -9.43 5.08 -19.55
N GLU A 145 -9.22 3.80 -19.32
CA GLU A 145 -8.09 3.07 -19.87
C GLU A 145 -8.11 3.08 -21.41
N ARG A 146 -9.27 2.85 -21.99
CA ARG A 146 -9.45 2.88 -23.45
C ARG A 146 -9.21 4.28 -24.01
N GLU A 147 -9.82 5.32 -23.42
CA GLU A 147 -9.64 6.71 -23.83
C GLU A 147 -8.18 7.18 -23.65
N TYR A 148 -7.50 6.75 -22.58
CA TYR A 148 -6.11 7.08 -22.34
C TYR A 148 -5.18 6.41 -23.37
N LEU A 149 -5.42 5.14 -23.68
CA LEU A 149 -4.69 4.39 -24.71
C LEU A 149 -4.85 4.99 -26.10
N GLU A 150 -6.07 5.37 -26.47
CA GLU A 150 -6.37 6.01 -27.74
C GLU A 150 -5.68 7.39 -27.86
N LYS A 151 -5.55 8.13 -26.75
CA LYS A 151 -5.01 9.49 -26.74
C LYS A 151 -3.49 9.56 -26.64
N TYR A 152 -2.86 8.66 -25.89
CA TYR A 152 -1.42 8.74 -25.55
C TYR A 152 -0.61 7.57 -26.10
N GLY A 153 -1.26 6.61 -26.72
CA GLY A 153 -0.64 5.37 -27.18
C GLY A 153 -0.15 4.51 -25.99
N GLY A 154 -0.44 3.25 -25.99
CA GLY A 154 -0.02 2.34 -24.94
C GLY A 154 -0.06 0.91 -25.42
N ASP A 155 0.69 0.05 -24.78
CA ASP A 155 0.73 -1.37 -25.07
C ASP A 155 -0.63 -2.01 -24.72
N GLU A 156 -1.18 -2.82 -25.62
CA GLU A 156 -2.40 -3.63 -25.42
C GLU A 156 -2.24 -4.63 -24.24
N ASN A 157 -1.01 -4.80 -23.71
CA ASN A 157 -0.68 -5.60 -22.53
C ASN A 157 -0.89 -4.88 -21.19
N LEU A 158 -1.51 -3.71 -21.12
CA LEU A 158 -1.81 -3.00 -19.86
C LEU A 158 -2.59 -3.86 -18.85
N ASP A 159 -3.37 -4.80 -19.34
CA ASP A 159 -4.06 -5.80 -18.53
C ASP A 159 -3.10 -6.68 -17.71
N GLN A 160 -1.93 -7.02 -18.25
CA GLN A 160 -0.89 -7.78 -17.54
C GLN A 160 -0.04 -6.87 -16.64
N ALA A 161 0.22 -5.63 -17.05
CA ALA A 161 1.01 -4.66 -16.28
C ALA A 161 0.41 -4.30 -14.91
N ARG A 162 -0.90 -4.53 -14.72
CA ARG A 162 -1.61 -4.23 -13.46
C ARG A 162 -1.73 -5.41 -12.50
N ILE A 163 -1.33 -6.61 -12.92
CA ILE A 163 -1.29 -7.83 -12.08
C ILE A 163 0.10 -8.00 -11.45
N ALA A 164 1.12 -7.34 -12.00
CA ALA A 164 2.49 -7.37 -11.51
C ALA A 164 2.93 -5.98 -11.05
N ILE A 165 3.77 -5.94 -10.03
CA ILE A 165 4.48 -4.72 -9.63
C ILE A 165 5.58 -4.47 -10.66
N ASN A 166 5.56 -3.28 -11.22
CA ASN A 166 6.58 -2.83 -12.19
C ASN A 166 7.10 -1.45 -11.79
N PRO A 167 8.08 -1.37 -10.89
CA PRO A 167 8.66 -0.10 -10.46
C PRO A 167 9.31 0.63 -11.64
N GLN A 168 9.15 1.95 -11.69
CA GLN A 168 9.83 2.79 -12.70
C GLN A 168 11.28 3.11 -12.31
N GLY A 169 11.65 2.87 -11.05
CA GLY A 169 12.96 3.23 -10.52
C GLY A 169 13.13 4.72 -10.29
N SER A 170 12.04 5.44 -10.04
CA SER A 170 12.07 6.85 -9.69
C SER A 170 12.82 7.09 -8.38
N LYS A 171 13.34 8.31 -8.23
CA LYS A 171 14.15 8.71 -7.07
C LYS A 171 13.39 8.64 -5.75
N TYR A 172 12.08 8.88 -5.76
CA TYR A 172 11.26 8.90 -4.55
C TYR A 172 10.11 7.92 -4.65
N LEU A 173 9.83 7.28 -3.51
CA LEU A 173 8.67 6.42 -3.29
C LEU A 173 7.87 6.96 -2.09
N PHE A 174 6.56 7.14 -2.27
CA PHE A 174 5.63 7.54 -1.21
C PHE A 174 4.69 6.39 -0.92
N VAL A 175 4.72 5.88 0.31
CA VAL A 175 3.93 4.69 0.70
C VAL A 175 3.04 5.03 1.88
N TYR A 176 1.78 4.60 1.82
CA TYR A 176 0.89 4.63 2.98
C TYR A 176 -0.20 3.56 2.88
N PRO A 177 -0.70 3.06 4.03
CA PRO A 177 -1.88 2.21 4.10
C PRO A 177 -3.12 3.04 3.80
N PHE A 178 -4.13 2.44 3.19
CA PHE A 178 -5.35 3.14 2.85
C PHE A 178 -6.57 2.31 3.23
N VAL A 179 -7.56 2.95 3.85
CA VAL A 179 -8.82 2.34 4.28
C VAL A 179 -9.98 3.25 3.90
N LYS A 180 -11.01 2.69 3.27
CA LYS A 180 -12.28 3.36 2.99
C LYS A 180 -13.22 3.31 4.19
N THR A 181 -14.16 4.24 4.26
CA THR A 181 -15.28 4.15 5.21
C THR A 181 -16.21 3.00 4.83
N ARG A 182 -17.01 2.48 5.78
CA ARG A 182 -18.02 1.46 5.46
C ARG A 182 -19.10 1.99 4.54
N ASP A 183 -19.41 3.28 4.58
CA ASP A 183 -20.36 3.93 3.69
C ASP A 183 -19.95 3.84 2.20
N TRP A 184 -18.64 3.81 1.90
CA TRP A 184 -18.15 3.56 0.55
C TRP A 184 -18.71 2.26 -0.04
N TYR A 185 -18.73 1.20 0.76
CA TYR A 185 -19.19 -0.13 0.33
C TYR A 185 -20.70 -0.25 0.27
N MET A 186 -21.42 0.70 0.86
CA MET A 186 -22.88 0.79 0.80
C MET A 186 -23.38 1.57 -0.40
N LEU A 187 -22.50 2.29 -1.11
CA LEU A 187 -22.86 2.95 -2.38
C LEU A 187 -23.14 1.91 -3.47
N SER A 188 -24.03 2.26 -4.40
CA SER A 188 -24.19 1.48 -5.64
C SER A 188 -22.88 1.46 -6.42
N GLN A 189 -22.75 0.50 -7.33
CA GLN A 189 -21.56 0.43 -8.16
C GLN A 189 -21.45 1.62 -9.10
N GLU A 190 -22.55 2.06 -9.67
CA GLU A 190 -22.61 3.21 -10.56
C GLU A 190 -22.10 4.46 -9.85
N GLU A 191 -22.50 4.66 -8.60
CA GLU A 191 -22.02 5.80 -7.82
C GLU A 191 -20.55 5.67 -7.45
N ARG A 192 -20.08 4.50 -7.05
CA ARG A 192 -18.64 4.26 -6.84
C ARG A 192 -17.82 4.48 -8.09
N GLN A 193 -18.32 4.03 -9.25
CA GLN A 193 -17.68 4.24 -10.54
C GLN A 193 -17.59 5.74 -10.85
N ARG A 194 -18.70 6.49 -10.73
CA ARG A 194 -18.74 7.94 -10.96
C ARG A 194 -17.69 8.67 -10.12
N LEU A 195 -17.62 8.35 -8.82
CA LEU A 195 -16.66 8.95 -7.88
C LEU A 195 -15.21 8.61 -8.24
N MET A 196 -14.97 7.37 -8.65
CA MET A 196 -13.63 6.94 -9.08
C MET A 196 -13.25 7.50 -10.44
N ASP A 197 -14.20 7.72 -11.35
CA ASP A 197 -13.97 8.37 -12.64
C ASP A 197 -13.41 9.79 -12.44
N GLU A 198 -14.01 10.58 -11.53
CA GLU A 198 -13.51 11.90 -11.17
C GLU A 198 -12.08 11.80 -10.57
N HIS A 199 -11.89 10.91 -9.62
CA HIS A 199 -10.61 10.70 -8.95
C HIS A 199 -9.50 10.28 -9.90
N ILE A 200 -9.78 9.34 -10.81
CA ILE A 200 -8.84 8.85 -11.81
C ILE A 200 -8.51 9.94 -12.82
N ARG A 201 -9.52 10.69 -13.30
CA ARG A 201 -9.31 11.82 -14.21
C ARG A 201 -8.36 12.85 -13.61
N VAL A 202 -8.58 13.24 -12.36
CA VAL A 202 -7.67 14.15 -11.65
C VAL A 202 -6.27 13.55 -11.55
N GLY A 203 -6.14 12.27 -11.21
CA GLY A 203 -4.84 11.59 -11.13
C GLY A 203 -4.05 11.63 -12.46
N HIS A 204 -4.71 11.53 -13.60
CA HIS A 204 -4.09 11.57 -14.93
C HIS A 204 -3.49 12.93 -15.30
N GLU A 205 -3.77 14.00 -14.55
CA GLU A 205 -3.13 15.31 -14.74
C GLU A 205 -1.65 15.32 -14.25
N TRP A 206 -1.24 14.25 -13.54
CA TRP A 206 0.14 14.04 -13.04
C TRP A 206 0.76 12.75 -13.61
N PRO A 207 1.03 12.67 -14.92
CA PRO A 207 1.53 11.45 -15.57
C PRO A 207 2.95 11.05 -15.12
N ASP A 208 3.70 11.98 -14.52
CA ASP A 208 5.02 11.78 -13.93
C ASP A 208 4.98 11.22 -12.49
N VAL A 209 3.79 10.98 -11.95
CA VAL A 209 3.58 10.30 -10.65
C VAL A 209 2.91 8.95 -10.89
N LYS A 210 3.69 7.89 -10.87
CA LYS A 210 3.18 6.53 -11.07
C LYS A 210 2.60 5.97 -9.80
N LEU A 211 1.39 5.45 -9.86
CA LEU A 211 0.72 4.77 -8.76
C LEU A 211 0.81 3.23 -8.90
N ASN A 212 1.22 2.57 -7.81
CA ASN A 212 1.12 1.15 -7.61
C ASN A 212 0.15 0.89 -6.45
N THR A 213 -1.07 0.46 -6.74
CA THR A 213 -2.07 0.10 -5.73
C THR A 213 -2.08 -1.40 -5.51
N THR A 214 -2.02 -1.82 -4.25
CA THR A 214 -2.14 -3.23 -3.85
C THR A 214 -3.26 -3.41 -2.83
N TYR A 215 -3.79 -4.63 -2.74
CA TYR A 215 -5.01 -4.99 -2.00
C TYR A 215 -4.67 -5.83 -0.78
N SER A 216 -5.18 -5.46 0.39
CA SER A 216 -4.87 -6.10 1.68
C SER A 216 -6.09 -6.65 2.41
N TYR A 217 -7.27 -6.57 1.85
CA TYR A 217 -8.51 -7.00 2.53
C TYR A 217 -8.40 -8.34 3.26
N GLY A 218 -8.38 -8.28 4.61
CA GLY A 218 -8.25 -9.46 5.46
C GLY A 218 -6.87 -10.12 5.47
N LEU A 219 -5.90 -9.60 4.69
CA LEU A 219 -4.51 -10.04 4.71
C LEU A 219 -3.69 -9.27 5.74
N ASP A 220 -4.09 -8.02 6.01
CA ASP A 220 -3.44 -7.11 6.93
C ASP A 220 -4.48 -6.10 7.47
N ASP A 221 -4.06 -5.15 8.31
CA ASP A 221 -4.95 -4.20 9.01
C ASP A 221 -5.57 -3.11 8.12
N GLN A 222 -5.02 -2.89 6.91
CA GLN A 222 -5.53 -1.96 5.91
C GLN A 222 -6.27 -2.69 4.78
N GLU A 223 -6.99 -1.94 3.94
CA GLU A 223 -7.67 -2.46 2.76
C GLU A 223 -6.78 -2.39 1.52
N PHE A 224 -5.93 -1.36 1.46
CA PHE A 224 -4.97 -1.14 0.38
C PHE A 224 -3.63 -0.66 0.92
N VAL A 225 -2.58 -0.89 0.14
CA VAL A 225 -1.34 -0.14 0.23
C VAL A 225 -1.15 0.59 -1.08
N VAL A 226 -0.95 1.90 -1.02
CA VAL A 226 -0.66 2.74 -2.17
C VAL A 226 0.80 3.17 -2.14
N ALA A 227 1.47 3.02 -3.28
CA ALA A 227 2.87 3.37 -3.45
C ALA A 227 3.01 4.23 -4.71
N PHE A 228 3.44 5.48 -4.54
CA PHE A 228 3.63 6.42 -5.63
C PHE A 228 5.11 6.61 -5.90
N GLU A 229 5.49 6.56 -7.17
CA GLU A 229 6.85 6.80 -7.63
C GLU A 229 6.92 8.09 -8.44
N THR A 230 7.90 8.95 -8.15
CA THR A 230 8.22 10.15 -8.95
C THR A 230 9.62 10.67 -8.65
N ASP A 231 10.19 11.43 -9.56
CA ASP A 231 11.46 12.15 -9.33
C ASP A 231 11.26 13.53 -8.67
N HIS A 232 10.01 13.95 -8.44
CA HIS A 232 9.65 15.28 -7.98
C HIS A 232 8.70 15.25 -6.78
N VAL A 233 9.21 15.48 -5.57
CA VAL A 233 8.42 15.51 -4.32
C VAL A 233 7.24 16.48 -4.38
N GLY A 234 7.45 17.69 -4.96
CA GLY A 234 6.40 18.70 -5.11
C GLY A 234 5.23 18.23 -5.97
N ARG A 235 5.50 17.48 -7.04
CA ARG A 235 4.46 16.92 -7.92
C ARG A 235 3.54 15.94 -7.17
N PHE A 236 4.12 15.11 -6.30
CA PHE A 236 3.32 14.22 -5.44
C PHE A 236 2.47 15.02 -4.45
N LEU A 237 3.01 16.07 -3.82
CA LEU A 237 2.26 16.96 -2.93
C LEU A 237 1.05 17.56 -3.64
N ASP A 238 1.26 18.14 -4.84
CA ASP A 238 0.22 18.80 -5.64
C ASP A 238 -0.86 17.79 -6.07
N LEU A 239 -0.46 16.59 -6.50
CA LEU A 239 -1.39 15.49 -6.80
C LEU A 239 -2.27 15.17 -5.60
N LEU A 240 -1.68 14.97 -4.41
CA LEU A 240 -2.44 14.62 -3.20
C LEU A 240 -3.41 15.75 -2.81
N MET A 241 -3.00 17.02 -2.93
CA MET A 241 -3.88 18.16 -2.69
C MET A 241 -5.07 18.15 -3.67
N ALA A 242 -4.84 17.89 -4.96
CA ALA A 242 -5.90 17.80 -5.96
C ALA A 242 -6.83 16.61 -5.70
N LEU A 243 -6.31 15.45 -5.37
CA LEU A 243 -7.12 14.27 -5.04
C LEU A 243 -7.98 14.47 -3.79
N ARG A 244 -7.55 15.30 -2.82
CA ARG A 244 -8.33 15.63 -1.62
C ARG A 244 -9.60 16.44 -1.91
N ILE A 245 -9.64 17.16 -3.04
CA ILE A 245 -10.79 17.96 -3.46
C ILE A 245 -11.87 17.08 -4.09
N THR A 246 -11.52 15.90 -4.62
CA THR A 246 -12.48 14.98 -5.25
C THR A 246 -13.49 14.42 -4.24
N GLU A 247 -14.73 14.18 -4.69
CA GLU A 247 -15.78 13.64 -3.80
C GLU A 247 -15.41 12.26 -3.21
N ALA A 248 -14.61 11.44 -3.91
CA ALA A 248 -14.16 10.14 -3.43
C ALA A 248 -13.35 10.24 -2.13
N SER A 249 -12.73 11.40 -1.84
CA SER A 249 -11.90 11.63 -0.66
C SER A 249 -12.71 11.60 0.65
N LYS A 250 -13.99 11.98 0.64
CA LYS A 250 -14.85 11.95 1.84
C LYS A 250 -15.06 10.53 2.39
N TYR A 251 -14.83 9.52 1.57
CA TYR A 251 -14.91 8.11 1.97
C TYR A 251 -13.57 7.52 2.40
N THR A 252 -12.57 8.35 2.66
CA THR A 252 -11.30 7.90 3.25
C THR A 252 -11.43 7.85 4.75
N LEU A 253 -11.25 6.67 5.35
CA LEU A 253 -11.22 6.48 6.80
C LEU A 253 -9.80 6.70 7.34
N ARG A 254 -8.78 6.17 6.66
CA ARG A 254 -7.38 6.23 7.07
C ARG A 254 -6.45 6.17 5.86
N ASP A 255 -5.44 7.02 5.87
CA ASP A 255 -4.36 7.08 4.87
C ASP A 255 -3.01 7.44 5.52
N THR A 256 -2.84 7.01 6.75
CA THR A 256 -1.64 7.24 7.58
C THR A 256 -1.22 5.96 8.29
N PRO A 257 0.08 5.85 8.69
CA PRO A 257 1.18 6.80 8.49
C PRO A 257 1.68 6.85 7.04
N SER A 258 2.20 8.02 6.62
CA SER A 258 2.80 8.22 5.29
C SER A 258 4.31 8.19 5.37
N PHE A 259 4.96 7.58 4.37
CA PHE A 259 6.41 7.43 4.29
C PHE A 259 6.93 8.03 3.00
N THR A 260 7.87 8.97 3.11
CA THR A 260 8.65 9.50 2.00
C THR A 260 10.00 8.81 1.98
N CYS A 261 10.24 8.02 0.95
CA CYS A 261 11.38 7.13 0.85
C CYS A 261 12.29 7.55 -0.32
N VAL A 262 13.60 7.48 -0.14
CA VAL A 262 14.61 7.83 -1.15
C VAL A 262 15.21 6.54 -1.70
N ALA A 263 15.11 6.34 -3.01
CA ALA A 263 15.63 5.14 -3.68
C ALA A 263 17.16 5.07 -3.55
N GLY A 264 17.68 3.89 -3.28
CA GLY A 264 19.09 3.60 -3.21
C GLY A 264 19.35 2.11 -3.15
N SER A 265 20.58 1.68 -3.43
CA SER A 265 20.93 0.30 -3.13
C SER A 265 20.85 0.04 -1.63
N ILE A 266 20.70 -1.22 -1.23
CA ILE A 266 20.71 -1.54 0.20
C ILE A 266 22.04 -1.12 0.87
N GLY A 267 23.15 -1.13 0.12
CA GLY A 267 24.43 -0.60 0.61
C GLY A 267 24.31 0.89 0.94
N ASP A 268 23.82 1.70 -0.01
CA ASP A 268 23.64 3.14 0.19
C ASP A 268 22.70 3.44 1.37
N CYS A 269 21.62 2.66 1.51
CA CYS A 269 20.68 2.80 2.63
C CYS A 269 21.32 2.51 3.99
N LEU A 270 22.28 1.60 4.06
CA LEU A 270 22.99 1.26 5.30
C LEU A 270 24.19 2.17 5.56
N ASP A 271 24.84 2.70 4.51
CA ASP A 271 26.02 3.54 4.66
C ASP A 271 25.69 4.90 5.29
N VAL A 272 24.48 5.43 5.05
CA VAL A 272 24.00 6.67 5.71
C VAL A 272 23.71 6.48 7.21
N LEU A 273 23.77 5.26 7.73
CA LEU A 273 23.59 4.99 9.17
C LEU A 273 24.90 5.04 9.97
N GLY A 274 26.05 5.12 9.33
CA GLY A 274 27.37 5.18 9.97
C GLY A 274 28.09 3.86 10.06
#